data_e8cec98fac122bfb2a83abea496b6f68
#
_entry.id   e8cec98fac122bfb2a83abea496b6f68
#
_cell.length_a   1.000
_cell.length_b   1.000
_cell.length_c   1.000
_cell.angle_alpha   90.00
_cell.angle_beta   90.00
_cell.angle_gamma   90.00
#
_symmetry.space_group_name_H-M   'P 1'
#
loop_
_entity.id
_entity.type
_entity.pdbx_description
1 polymer ?
#
loop_
_entity_poly.entity_id
_entity_poly.type
_entity_poly.pdbx_seq_one_letter_code
_entity_poly.pdbx_strand_id
1 'polypeptide(L)'
;MSLVEILYKVCSFFGHRKIDITEELKQKVQEVIEDLIVNHNVLLFLFGSRSDFDYLCHLVVTELKEKYPNIKRIAYTCKSETCVLESERQKWEEIYSHLKKQKVTLLGVEEEFEHKTKYTSGRASYVERNQAMINDSDYCVFYYDENYQPPSRNCSKRSIGYDQPKSGTKLAYAYAKQKKKIIYNVKN
;
A
#
# COMPACT_ATOMS: atom_id res chain seq x y z
N MET A 1 -27.63 21.08 18.54
CA MET A 1 -26.76 21.05 17.36
C MET A 1 -26.22 19.63 17.26
N SER A 2 -26.73 18.84 16.34
CA SER A 2 -26.24 17.47 16.12
C SER A 2 -24.83 17.56 15.53
N LEU A 3 -23.86 16.99 16.23
CA LEU A 3 -22.55 16.67 15.68
C LEU A 3 -22.82 15.71 14.51
N VAL A 4 -22.75 16.21 13.29
CA VAL A 4 -22.63 15.37 12.11
C VAL A 4 -21.24 14.77 12.24
N GLU A 5 -21.14 13.52 12.66
CA GLU A 5 -19.92 12.74 12.49
C GLU A 5 -19.59 12.79 11.00
N ILE A 6 -18.55 13.54 10.66
CA ILE A 6 -18.02 13.55 9.29
C ILE A 6 -17.43 12.15 9.08
N LEU A 7 -18.23 11.29 8.49
CA LEU A 7 -17.83 9.92 8.18
C LEU A 7 -16.80 10.00 7.06
N TYR A 8 -15.50 10.07 7.40
CA TYR A 8 -14.42 9.98 6.44
C TYR A 8 -14.28 8.55 5.89
N LYS A 9 -13.80 8.45 4.68
CA LYS A 9 -13.54 7.19 4.01
C LYS A 9 -12.05 6.85 4.00
N VAL A 10 -11.77 5.57 3.79
CA VAL A 10 -10.43 5.00 3.87
C VAL A 10 -10.09 4.33 2.54
N CYS A 11 -8.88 4.57 2.05
CA CYS A 11 -8.33 3.95 0.85
C CYS A 11 -7.03 3.21 1.14
N SER A 12 -6.84 2.06 0.50
CA SER A 12 -5.59 1.29 0.53
C SER A 12 -5.06 0.98 -0.86
N PHE A 13 -3.76 0.72 -0.96
CA PHE A 13 -3.05 0.54 -2.21
C PHE A 13 -2.40 -0.84 -2.33
N PHE A 14 -2.49 -1.45 -3.51
CA PHE A 14 -1.92 -2.77 -3.77
C PHE A 14 -1.41 -2.85 -5.21
N GLY A 15 -0.15 -3.23 -5.38
CA GLY A 15 0.42 -3.37 -6.71
C GLY A 15 1.53 -4.40 -6.78
N HIS A 16 1.96 -4.72 -8.00
CA HIS A 16 3.09 -5.60 -8.21
C HIS A 16 4.37 -5.00 -7.67
N ARG A 17 5.28 -5.86 -7.22
CA ARG A 17 6.51 -5.44 -6.54
C ARG A 17 7.39 -4.59 -7.43
N LYS A 18 7.48 -4.94 -8.71
CA LYS A 18 8.23 -4.22 -9.73
C LYS A 18 7.29 -3.82 -10.85
N ILE A 19 7.27 -2.55 -11.17
CA ILE A 19 6.51 -1.96 -12.26
C ILE A 19 7.34 -0.86 -12.92
N ASP A 20 7.00 -0.52 -14.15
CA ASP A 20 7.55 0.65 -14.81
C ASP A 20 6.73 1.88 -14.36
N ILE A 21 7.39 2.78 -13.63
CA ILE A 21 6.78 4.02 -13.20
C ILE A 21 6.98 5.06 -14.31
N THR A 22 5.91 5.35 -15.04
CA THR A 22 5.88 6.38 -16.07
C THR A 22 5.15 7.62 -15.55
N GLU A 23 5.39 8.76 -16.18
CA GLU A 23 4.64 10.01 -15.86
C GLU A 23 3.14 9.83 -16.11
N GLU A 24 2.75 9.08 -17.14
CA GLU A 24 1.34 8.76 -17.43
C GLU A 24 0.71 7.96 -16.27
N LEU A 25 1.41 6.96 -15.75
CA LEU A 25 0.93 6.19 -14.59
C LEU A 25 0.84 7.08 -13.35
N LYS A 26 1.85 7.93 -13.10
CA LYS A 26 1.83 8.87 -11.97
C LYS A 26 0.63 9.81 -12.06
N GLN A 27 0.38 10.39 -13.24
CA GLN A 27 -0.76 11.27 -13.48
C GLN A 27 -2.08 10.54 -13.23
N LYS A 28 -2.25 9.33 -13.77
CA LYS A 28 -3.46 8.53 -13.57
C LYS A 28 -3.71 8.20 -12.10
N VAL A 29 -2.65 7.82 -11.37
CA VAL A 29 -2.73 7.59 -9.92
C VAL A 29 -3.14 8.86 -9.18
N GLN A 30 -2.57 10.01 -9.55
CA GLN A 30 -2.91 11.30 -8.97
C GLN A 30 -4.37 11.67 -9.19
N GLU A 31 -4.87 11.52 -10.42
CA GLU A 31 -6.28 11.79 -10.77
C GLU A 31 -7.24 10.93 -9.94
N VAL A 32 -6.96 9.64 -9.81
CA VAL A 32 -7.77 8.72 -8.99
C VAL A 32 -7.75 9.10 -7.51
N ILE A 33 -6.57 9.41 -6.96
CA ILE A 33 -6.46 9.77 -5.54
C ILE A 33 -7.14 11.11 -5.27
N GLU A 34 -6.97 12.08 -6.15
CA GLU A 34 -7.59 13.40 -6.01
C GLU A 34 -9.11 13.33 -6.12
N ASP A 35 -9.64 12.50 -7.03
CA ASP A 35 -11.08 12.20 -7.12
C ASP A 35 -11.61 11.58 -5.81
N LEU A 36 -10.89 10.63 -5.24
CA LEU A 36 -11.24 10.01 -3.96
C LEU A 36 -11.29 11.03 -2.81
N ILE A 37 -10.37 12.00 -2.79
CA ILE A 37 -10.35 13.07 -1.78
C ILE A 37 -11.55 13.99 -1.96
N VAL A 38 -11.73 14.51 -3.18
CA VAL A 38 -12.67 15.61 -3.46
C VAL A 38 -14.13 15.12 -3.50
N ASN A 39 -14.37 13.99 -4.18
CA ASN A 39 -15.72 13.53 -4.47
C ASN A 39 -16.21 12.42 -3.52
N HIS A 40 -15.29 11.73 -2.84
CA HIS A 40 -15.62 10.58 -2.00
C HIS A 40 -15.24 10.74 -0.53
N ASN A 41 -14.74 11.91 -0.12
CA ASN A 41 -14.36 12.22 1.27
C ASN A 41 -13.36 11.21 1.86
N VAL A 42 -12.41 10.73 1.06
CA VAL A 42 -11.32 9.87 1.54
C VAL A 42 -10.27 10.74 2.21
N LEU A 43 -10.08 10.53 3.49
CA LEU A 43 -9.10 11.28 4.29
C LEU A 43 -7.97 10.40 4.82
N LEU A 44 -8.16 9.08 4.88
CA LEU A 44 -7.14 8.15 5.37
C LEU A 44 -6.64 7.26 4.23
N PHE A 45 -5.31 7.19 4.09
CA PHE A 45 -4.62 6.39 3.09
C PHE A 45 -3.69 5.39 3.77
N LEU A 46 -3.97 4.10 3.56
CA LEU A 46 -3.25 3.00 4.20
C LEU A 46 -2.15 2.47 3.28
N PHE A 47 -0.94 2.36 3.82
CA PHE A 47 0.24 1.87 3.14
C PHE A 47 0.86 0.70 3.90
N GLY A 48 1.42 -0.27 3.21
CA GLY A 48 2.00 -1.40 3.92
C GLY A 48 2.80 -2.33 3.04
N SER A 49 2.89 -2.04 1.76
CA SER A 49 3.60 -2.89 0.81
C SER A 49 5.01 -2.35 0.53
N ARG A 50 5.93 -3.25 0.16
CA ARG A 50 7.24 -2.90 -0.38
C ARG A 50 7.24 -2.97 -1.91
N SER A 51 6.14 -2.58 -2.55
CA SER A 51 6.04 -2.55 -4.00
C SER A 51 6.38 -1.17 -4.55
N ASP A 52 6.86 -1.14 -5.78
CA ASP A 52 7.09 0.13 -6.49
C ASP A 52 5.78 0.91 -6.62
N PHE A 53 4.64 0.22 -6.76
CA PHE A 53 3.33 0.86 -6.83
C PHE A 53 2.92 1.52 -5.51
N ASP A 54 3.13 0.84 -4.38
CA ASP A 54 2.85 1.41 -3.06
C ASP A 54 3.70 2.67 -2.79
N TYR A 55 4.97 2.61 -3.19
CA TYR A 55 5.86 3.76 -3.12
C TYR A 55 5.37 4.93 -3.98
N LEU A 56 4.94 4.67 -5.23
CA LEU A 56 4.37 5.69 -6.11
C LEU A 56 3.14 6.34 -5.48
N CYS A 57 2.21 5.53 -4.95
CA CYS A 57 1.01 6.05 -4.31
C CYS A 57 1.34 6.88 -3.06
N HIS A 58 2.32 6.45 -2.26
CA HIS A 58 2.77 7.20 -1.09
C HIS A 58 3.36 8.56 -1.48
N LEU A 59 4.15 8.61 -2.55
CA LEU A 59 4.70 9.86 -3.10
C LEU A 59 3.56 10.80 -3.54
N VAL A 60 2.61 10.30 -4.31
CA VAL A 60 1.47 11.10 -4.80
C VAL A 60 0.60 11.62 -3.65
N VAL A 61 0.27 10.80 -2.65
CA VAL A 61 -0.48 11.27 -1.48
C VAL A 61 0.31 12.31 -0.70
N THR A 62 1.65 12.17 -0.61
CA THR A 62 2.51 13.15 0.04
C THR A 62 2.48 14.49 -0.68
N GLU A 63 2.55 14.50 -2.01
CA GLU A 63 2.43 15.72 -2.82
C GLU A 63 1.03 16.35 -2.68
N LEU A 64 -0.03 15.54 -2.73
CA LEU A 64 -1.41 16.02 -2.58
C LEU A 64 -1.71 16.58 -1.19
N LYS A 65 -0.97 16.16 -0.17
CA LYS A 65 -1.14 16.68 1.19
C LYS A 65 -0.84 18.17 1.31
N GLU A 66 0.00 18.73 0.45
CA GLU A 66 0.22 20.18 0.40
C GLU A 66 -1.07 20.94 0.04
N LYS A 67 -1.89 20.37 -0.86
CA LYS A 67 -3.18 20.91 -1.27
C LYS A 67 -4.32 20.52 -0.34
N TYR A 68 -4.25 19.32 0.23
CA TYR A 68 -5.29 18.75 1.10
C TYR A 68 -4.70 18.37 2.47
N PRO A 69 -4.43 19.33 3.38
CA PRO A 69 -3.67 19.11 4.60
C PRO A 69 -4.34 18.16 5.60
N ASN A 70 -5.64 17.93 5.47
CA ASN A 70 -6.41 17.06 6.37
C ASN A 70 -6.26 15.56 6.06
N ILE A 71 -5.67 15.17 4.92
CA ILE A 71 -5.44 13.77 4.63
C ILE A 71 -4.31 13.21 5.49
N LYS A 72 -4.40 11.93 5.82
CA LYS A 72 -3.41 11.22 6.63
C LYS A 72 -2.91 9.98 5.91
N ARG A 73 -1.62 9.71 6.07
CA ARG A 73 -0.94 8.49 5.63
C ARG A 73 -0.71 7.60 6.84
N ILE A 74 -1.17 6.37 6.78
CA ILE A 74 -1.08 5.40 7.87
C ILE A 74 -0.31 4.19 7.38
N ALA A 75 0.78 3.84 8.05
CA ALA A 75 1.54 2.63 7.75
C ALA A 75 0.95 1.43 8.50
N TYR A 76 0.60 0.39 7.75
CA TYR A 76 0.30 -0.94 8.29
C TYR A 76 1.57 -1.79 8.19
N THR A 77 2.24 -1.96 9.31
CA THR A 77 3.47 -2.74 9.39
C THR A 77 3.21 -4.14 9.93
N CYS A 78 4.05 -5.08 9.58
CA CYS A 78 4.10 -6.40 10.19
C CYS A 78 5.54 -6.88 10.29
N LYS A 79 5.86 -7.62 11.34
CA LYS A 79 7.19 -8.18 11.60
C LYS A 79 8.29 -7.10 11.72
N SER A 80 9.31 -7.24 10.85
CA SER A 80 10.50 -6.37 10.82
C SER A 80 10.35 -5.21 9.84
N GLU A 81 9.14 -4.83 9.47
CA GLU A 81 8.92 -3.62 8.70
C GLU A 81 9.11 -2.40 9.61
N THR A 82 9.73 -1.37 9.08
CA THR A 82 9.97 -0.13 9.82
C THR A 82 9.40 1.02 9.00
N CYS A 83 8.58 1.84 9.62
CA CYS A 83 8.19 3.13 9.07
C CYS A 83 8.82 4.27 9.87
N VAL A 84 8.82 5.45 9.32
CA VAL A 84 9.25 6.68 9.97
C VAL A 84 8.09 7.64 9.99
N LEU A 85 7.73 8.12 11.18
CA LEU A 85 6.68 9.11 11.34
C LEU A 85 7.12 10.46 10.74
N GLU A 86 6.17 11.22 10.23
CA GLU A 86 6.44 12.56 9.66
C GLU A 86 7.09 13.49 10.69
N SER A 87 6.69 13.39 11.95
CA SER A 87 7.28 14.15 13.06
C SER A 87 8.76 13.86 13.31
N GLU A 88 9.25 12.71 12.83
CA GLU A 88 10.64 12.27 12.99
C GLU A 88 11.45 12.37 11.69
N ARG A 89 10.82 12.76 10.59
CA ARG A 89 11.38 12.73 9.24
C ARG A 89 12.74 13.44 9.14
N GLN A 90 12.84 14.66 9.66
CA GLN A 90 14.05 15.45 9.58
C GLN A 90 15.23 14.75 10.27
N LYS A 91 15.01 14.21 11.47
CA LYS A 91 16.02 13.45 12.23
C LYS A 91 16.48 12.22 11.46
N TRP A 92 15.58 11.54 10.77
CA TRP A 92 15.88 10.35 9.99
C TRP A 92 16.56 10.68 8.66
N GLU A 93 16.28 11.80 8.03
CA GLU A 93 16.96 12.23 6.81
C GLU A 93 18.46 12.44 7.05
N GLU A 94 18.84 13.00 8.20
CA GLU A 94 20.24 13.13 8.62
C GLU A 94 20.93 11.77 8.83
N ILE A 95 20.25 10.84 9.49
CA ILE A 95 20.74 9.48 9.73
C ILE A 95 20.75 8.65 8.44
N TYR A 96 19.79 8.87 7.55
CA TYR A 96 19.58 8.11 6.32
C TYR A 96 20.66 8.30 5.27
N SER A 97 21.32 9.45 5.26
CA SER A 97 22.50 9.66 4.41
C SER A 97 23.60 8.62 4.68
N HIS A 98 23.60 8.03 5.87
CA HIS A 98 24.59 7.06 6.35
C HIS A 98 24.07 5.61 6.49
N LEU A 99 22.74 5.39 6.50
CA LEU A 99 22.16 4.06 6.64
C LEU A 99 21.74 3.50 5.29
N LYS A 100 22.09 2.23 5.02
CA LYS A 100 21.60 1.53 3.82
C LYS A 100 20.07 1.55 3.78
N LYS A 101 19.52 2.06 2.68
CA LYS A 101 18.07 2.21 2.37
C LYS A 101 17.18 0.96 2.59
N GLN A 102 17.75 -0.17 3.02
CA GLN A 102 17.07 -1.47 3.09
C GLN A 102 16.20 -1.67 4.34
N LYS A 103 16.29 -0.81 5.36
CA LYS A 103 15.60 -1.05 6.64
C LYS A 103 14.29 -0.30 6.81
N VAL A 104 14.08 0.82 6.12
CA VAL A 104 12.84 1.59 6.24
C VAL A 104 11.94 1.32 5.06
N THR A 105 10.71 0.96 5.35
CA THR A 105 9.69 0.60 4.36
C THR A 105 8.95 1.84 3.87
N LEU A 106 8.60 2.74 4.80
CA LEU A 106 7.88 3.98 4.53
C LEU A 106 8.50 5.12 5.33
N LEU A 107 8.66 6.26 4.67
CA LEU A 107 9.19 7.50 5.27
C LEU A 107 8.13 8.58 5.24
N GLY A 108 7.82 9.16 6.40
CA GLY A 108 6.88 10.26 6.53
C GLY A 108 5.42 9.81 6.48
N VAL A 109 4.95 9.14 7.52
CA VAL A 109 3.54 8.82 7.75
C VAL A 109 3.06 9.48 9.03
N GLU A 110 1.79 9.78 9.15
CA GLU A 110 1.23 10.39 10.36
C GLU A 110 1.05 9.39 11.48
N GLU A 111 0.72 8.13 11.13
CA GLU A 111 0.44 7.08 12.11
C GLU A 111 1.01 5.75 11.65
N GLU A 112 1.41 4.91 12.59
CA GLU A 112 1.77 3.51 12.37
C GLU A 112 0.80 2.60 13.11
N PHE A 113 0.34 1.57 12.40
CA PHE A 113 -0.43 0.48 12.96
C PHE A 113 0.33 -0.84 12.74
N GLU A 114 0.89 -1.40 13.82
CA GLU A 114 1.54 -2.69 13.77
C GLU A 114 0.50 -3.81 13.78
N HIS A 115 0.31 -4.49 12.66
CA HIS A 115 -0.57 -5.65 12.58
C HIS A 115 0.11 -6.90 13.16
N LYS A 116 -0.41 -7.37 14.29
CA LYS A 116 0.04 -8.63 14.91
C LYS A 116 -0.47 -9.82 14.10
N THR A 117 0.37 -10.33 13.22
CA THR A 117 0.02 -11.46 12.39
C THR A 117 0.04 -12.78 13.18
N LYS A 118 -0.87 -13.69 12.85
CA LYS A 118 -0.88 -15.07 13.41
C LYS A 118 0.35 -15.86 12.96
N TYR A 119 0.83 -15.57 11.76
CA TYR A 119 1.97 -16.25 11.17
C TYR A 119 3.25 -15.42 11.35
N THR A 120 4.26 -16.02 11.94
CA THR A 120 5.53 -15.34 12.27
C THR A 120 6.54 -15.35 11.14
N SER A 121 6.29 -16.08 10.04
CA SER A 121 7.27 -16.25 8.96
C SER A 121 6.66 -16.16 7.56
N GLY A 122 7.47 -15.64 6.63
CA GLY A 122 7.24 -15.69 5.21
C GLY A 122 6.07 -14.85 4.70
N ARG A 123 5.54 -15.31 3.59
CA ARG A 123 4.52 -14.63 2.80
C ARG A 123 3.17 -14.50 3.51
N ALA A 124 2.83 -15.44 4.37
CA ALA A 124 1.53 -15.50 5.03
C ALA A 124 1.21 -14.24 5.85
N SER A 125 2.20 -13.67 6.53
CA SER A 125 2.01 -12.44 7.32
C SER A 125 1.75 -11.20 6.46
N TYR A 126 2.37 -11.09 5.29
CA TYR A 126 2.06 -10.00 4.35
C TYR A 126 0.66 -10.13 3.74
N VAL A 127 0.20 -11.35 3.48
CA VAL A 127 -1.17 -11.60 3.04
C VAL A 127 -2.16 -11.21 4.12
N GLU A 128 -1.91 -11.59 5.37
CA GLU A 128 -2.76 -11.27 6.51
C GLU A 128 -2.84 -9.76 6.76
N ARG A 129 -1.70 -9.04 6.70
CA ARG A 129 -1.67 -7.58 6.78
C ARG A 129 -2.47 -6.93 5.64
N ASN A 130 -2.28 -7.39 4.40
CA ASN A 130 -3.04 -6.84 3.26
C ASN A 130 -4.54 -7.07 3.42
N GLN A 131 -4.95 -8.22 3.99
CA GLN A 131 -6.36 -8.46 4.30
C GLN A 131 -6.89 -7.51 5.38
N ALA A 132 -6.09 -7.20 6.41
CA ALA A 132 -6.45 -6.21 7.41
C ALA A 132 -6.65 -4.83 6.78
N MET A 133 -5.71 -4.37 5.96
CA MET A 133 -5.84 -3.10 5.22
C MET A 133 -7.10 -3.07 4.36
N ILE A 134 -7.42 -4.16 3.65
CA ILE A 134 -8.63 -4.25 2.82
C ILE A 134 -9.88 -4.19 3.71
N ASN A 135 -9.91 -4.90 4.84
CA ASN A 135 -11.05 -4.86 5.75
C ASN A 135 -11.35 -3.44 6.25
N ASP A 136 -10.28 -2.70 6.58
CA ASP A 136 -10.37 -1.35 7.14
C ASP A 136 -10.56 -0.25 6.07
N SER A 137 -10.61 -0.61 4.78
CA SER A 137 -10.79 0.32 3.67
C SER A 137 -12.19 0.28 3.08
N ASP A 138 -12.65 1.43 2.56
CA ASP A 138 -13.82 1.53 1.68
C ASP A 138 -13.41 1.34 0.21
N TYR A 139 -12.27 1.91 -0.15
CA TYR A 139 -11.71 1.94 -1.49
C TYR A 139 -10.38 1.22 -1.55
N CYS A 140 -10.12 0.53 -2.66
CA CYS A 140 -8.85 -0.13 -2.92
C CYS A 140 -8.34 0.25 -4.31
N VAL A 141 -7.18 0.88 -4.38
CA VAL A 141 -6.53 1.22 -5.65
C VAL A 141 -5.47 0.16 -5.96
N PHE A 142 -5.56 -0.40 -7.14
CA PHE A 142 -4.70 -1.49 -7.59
C PHE A 142 -3.90 -1.11 -8.83
N TYR A 143 -2.66 -1.58 -8.89
CA TYR A 143 -1.96 -1.84 -10.14
C TYR A 143 -1.90 -3.37 -10.32
N TYR A 144 -2.93 -3.92 -10.95
CA TYR A 144 -3.09 -5.36 -11.12
C TYR A 144 -3.10 -5.73 -12.60
N ASP A 145 -2.11 -6.53 -12.98
CA ASP A 145 -2.02 -7.18 -14.28
C ASP A 145 -2.30 -8.67 -14.10
N GLU A 146 -3.32 -9.18 -14.74
CA GLU A 146 -3.70 -10.60 -14.66
C GLU A 146 -2.60 -11.51 -15.22
N ASN A 147 -1.85 -11.03 -16.20
CA ASN A 147 -0.78 -11.76 -16.87
C ASN A 147 0.58 -11.62 -16.15
N TYR A 148 0.65 -10.86 -15.06
CA TYR A 148 1.90 -10.67 -14.33
C TYR A 148 2.44 -11.99 -13.80
N GLN A 149 3.67 -12.31 -14.22
CA GLN A 149 4.43 -13.45 -13.73
C GLN A 149 5.42 -12.95 -12.66
N PRO A 150 5.24 -13.31 -11.37
CA PRO A 150 6.22 -12.96 -10.35
C PRO A 150 7.56 -13.62 -10.70
N PRO A 151 8.71 -12.92 -10.48
CA PRO A 151 10.01 -13.50 -10.75
C PRO A 151 10.15 -14.84 -10.01
N SER A 152 10.54 -15.89 -10.76
CA SER A 152 10.77 -17.22 -10.20
C SER A 152 11.86 -17.12 -9.13
N ARG A 153 11.56 -17.46 -7.90
CA ARG A 153 12.61 -17.75 -6.93
C ARG A 153 13.31 -19.01 -7.41
N ASN A 154 14.64 -19.02 -7.41
CA ASN A 154 15.43 -20.24 -7.59
C ASN A 154 15.08 -21.26 -6.50
N CYS A 155 13.93 -21.89 -6.63
CA CYS A 155 13.60 -23.09 -5.89
C CYS A 155 14.35 -24.23 -6.57
N SER A 156 15.23 -24.91 -5.84
CA SER A 156 15.87 -26.16 -6.29
C SER A 156 14.82 -27.04 -6.99
N LYS A 157 15.15 -27.56 -8.16
CA LYS A 157 14.32 -28.33 -9.12
C LYS A 157 13.72 -29.65 -8.54
N ARG A 158 13.20 -29.68 -7.32
CA ARG A 158 12.81 -30.91 -6.62
C ARG A 158 11.32 -31.12 -6.34
N SER A 159 10.41 -30.36 -6.93
CA SER A 159 8.99 -30.73 -6.80
C SER A 159 8.26 -30.66 -8.13
N ILE A 160 7.99 -31.84 -8.66
CA ILE A 160 6.99 -32.11 -9.69
C ILE A 160 5.64 -31.64 -9.13
N GLY A 161 4.96 -30.67 -9.79
CA GLY A 161 3.62 -30.21 -9.38
C GLY A 161 3.56 -28.91 -8.56
N TYR A 162 4.60 -28.09 -8.58
CA TYR A 162 4.54 -26.78 -7.92
C TYR A 162 3.72 -25.79 -8.74
N ASP A 163 2.48 -25.58 -8.33
CA ASP A 163 1.69 -24.44 -8.78
C ASP A 163 2.48 -23.15 -8.45
N GLN A 164 2.72 -22.31 -9.47
CA GLN A 164 3.44 -21.05 -9.25
C GLN A 164 2.70 -20.24 -8.16
N PRO A 165 3.40 -19.75 -7.13
CA PRO A 165 2.74 -19.06 -6.05
C PRO A 165 2.05 -17.80 -6.59
N LYS A 166 0.74 -17.70 -6.41
CA LYS A 166 -0.05 -16.51 -6.79
C LYS A 166 0.62 -15.25 -6.24
N SER A 167 0.71 -14.18 -7.01
CA SER A 167 1.30 -12.92 -6.54
C SER A 167 0.50 -12.37 -5.34
N GLY A 168 1.16 -11.66 -4.42
CA GLY A 168 0.49 -11.02 -3.29
C GLY A 168 -0.61 -10.06 -3.74
N THR A 169 -0.39 -9.35 -4.85
CA THR A 169 -1.38 -8.47 -5.50
C THR A 169 -2.59 -9.23 -5.98
N LYS A 170 -2.40 -10.40 -6.63
CA LYS A 170 -3.51 -11.25 -7.07
C LYS A 170 -4.38 -11.72 -5.91
N LEU A 171 -3.76 -12.11 -4.80
CA LEU A 171 -4.48 -12.51 -3.58
C LEU A 171 -5.25 -11.34 -2.97
N ALA A 172 -4.64 -10.15 -2.89
CA ALA A 172 -5.29 -8.95 -2.38
C ALA A 172 -6.47 -8.53 -3.28
N TYR A 173 -6.31 -8.58 -4.60
CA TYR A 173 -7.37 -8.24 -5.56
C TYR A 173 -8.57 -9.17 -5.44
N ALA A 174 -8.34 -10.49 -5.36
CA ALA A 174 -9.40 -11.48 -5.16
C ALA A 174 -10.12 -11.27 -3.82
N TYR A 175 -9.36 -10.96 -2.75
CA TYR A 175 -9.93 -10.70 -1.43
C TYR A 175 -10.77 -9.42 -1.39
N ALA A 176 -10.29 -8.33 -2.01
CA ALA A 176 -11.05 -7.09 -2.12
C ALA A 176 -12.39 -7.28 -2.87
N LYS A 177 -12.38 -8.07 -3.96
CA LYS A 177 -13.61 -8.48 -4.67
C LYS A 177 -14.56 -9.29 -3.76
N GLN A 178 -14.04 -10.27 -3.04
CA GLN A 178 -14.82 -11.07 -2.09
C GLN A 178 -15.47 -10.19 -1.00
N LYS A 179 -14.75 -9.16 -0.55
CA LYS A 179 -15.24 -8.20 0.45
C LYS A 179 -16.12 -7.09 -0.14
N LYS A 180 -16.39 -7.13 -1.45
CA LYS A 180 -17.21 -6.15 -2.18
C LYS A 180 -16.70 -4.71 -2.00
N LYS A 181 -15.38 -4.51 -1.92
CA LYS A 181 -14.78 -3.18 -1.86
C LYS A 181 -14.88 -2.48 -3.20
N ILE A 182 -14.89 -1.15 -3.20
CA ILE A 182 -14.81 -0.35 -4.42
C ILE A 182 -13.36 -0.38 -4.91
N ILE A 183 -13.17 -0.88 -6.14
CA ILE A 183 -11.84 -1.15 -6.69
C ILE A 183 -11.59 -0.25 -7.90
N TYR A 184 -10.46 0.46 -7.88
CA TYR A 184 -9.88 1.16 -9.02
C TYR A 184 -8.64 0.39 -9.49
N ASN A 185 -8.59 -0.05 -10.73
CA ASN A 185 -7.39 -0.66 -11.30
C ASN A 185 -6.74 0.31 -12.30
N VAL A 186 -5.60 0.87 -11.95
CA VAL A 186 -4.90 1.89 -12.77
C VAL A 186 -4.02 1.29 -13.87
N LYS A 187 -3.89 -0.04 -13.95
CA LYS A 187 -3.14 -0.73 -15.00
C LYS A 187 -3.84 -0.65 -16.36
N ASN A 188 -5.16 -0.56 -16.37
CA ASN A 188 -6.00 -0.59 -17.58
C ASN A 188 -6.39 0.83 -18.01
#